data_ff083f153a32619b4e884a05725b2a42
#
_entry.id   ff083f153a32619b4e884a05725b2a42
#
_cell.length_a   1.000
_cell.length_b   1.000
_cell.length_c   1.000
_cell.angle_alpha   90.00
_cell.angle_beta   90.00
_cell.angle_gamma   90.00
#
_symmetry.space_group_name_H-M   'P 1'
#
loop_
_entity.id
_entity.type
_entity.pdbx_description
1 polymer ?
#
loop_
_entity_poly.entity_id
_entity_poly.type
_entity_poly.pdbx_seq_one_letter_code
_entity_poly.pdbx_strand_id
1 'polypeptide(L)'
;RPKRTTGSTTRIRTSCGDLYVTINEDEKGRPFEIFCNMGKAGGCEGSQNEAVGRLISQAMRSGIDPQSIIKQLVGIRCNKPYGIGREKVVSCPDAIAKVLLEYTAIHSEMETMDLNLALETALESRPAFPCPDCGCELEVAEGCEKCHLCGYSRCG
;
A
#
# COMPACT_ATOMS: atom_id res chain seq x y z
N ARG A 1 3.25 -16.54 -20.10
CA ARG A 1 4.02 -15.36 -19.66
C ARG A 1 4.93 -14.88 -20.79
N PRO A 2 4.91 -13.59 -21.15
CA PRO A 2 5.81 -13.03 -22.16
C PRO A 2 7.28 -13.20 -21.74
N LYS A 3 8.20 -13.30 -22.73
CA LYS A 3 9.65 -13.34 -22.47
C LYS A 3 10.17 -11.99 -21.96
N ARG A 4 9.53 -10.89 -22.35
CA ARG A 4 9.86 -9.51 -21.94
C ARG A 4 8.60 -8.82 -21.51
N THR A 5 8.65 -8.14 -20.37
CA THR A 5 7.58 -7.31 -19.81
C THR A 5 8.15 -5.91 -19.56
N THR A 6 7.31 -4.90 -19.67
CA THR A 6 7.59 -3.52 -19.25
C THR A 6 6.84 -3.24 -17.96
N GLY A 7 7.31 -2.30 -17.18
CA GLY A 7 6.66 -1.93 -15.93
C GLY A 7 7.45 -0.90 -15.14
N SER A 8 6.93 -0.54 -13.99
CA SER A 8 7.56 0.43 -13.08
C SER A 8 7.82 -0.18 -11.71
N THR A 9 8.81 0.38 -11.01
CA THR A 9 9.12 0.02 -9.63
C THR A 9 8.97 1.23 -8.74
N THR A 10 8.08 1.14 -7.76
CA THR A 10 7.87 2.16 -6.74
C THR A 10 8.49 1.72 -5.43
N ARG A 11 9.26 2.62 -4.80
CA ARG A 11 9.77 2.44 -3.45
C ARG A 11 8.82 3.10 -2.46
N ILE A 12 8.35 2.35 -1.49
CA ILE A 12 7.52 2.86 -0.39
C ILE A 12 8.17 2.53 0.96
N ARG A 13 8.23 3.52 1.85
CA ARG A 13 8.80 3.34 3.18
C ARG A 13 7.78 2.69 4.11
N THR A 14 8.21 1.64 4.82
CA THR A 14 7.47 0.98 5.88
C THR A 14 8.30 0.93 7.15
N SER A 15 7.72 0.59 8.29
CA SER A 15 8.49 0.38 9.53
C SER A 15 9.44 -0.82 9.47
N CYS A 16 9.19 -1.78 8.58
CA CYS A 16 10.10 -2.92 8.34
C CYS A 16 11.27 -2.57 7.41
N GLY A 17 11.24 -1.40 6.78
CA GLY A 17 12.25 -0.94 5.82
C GLY A 17 11.62 -0.47 4.51
N ASP A 18 12.46 -0.27 3.50
CA ASP A 18 11.98 0.08 2.16
C ASP A 18 11.40 -1.15 1.47
N LEU A 19 10.16 -1.02 1.01
CA LEU A 19 9.48 -2.01 0.17
C LEU A 19 9.52 -1.53 -1.28
N TYR A 20 10.01 -2.37 -2.16
CA TYR A 20 10.02 -2.14 -3.61
C TYR A 20 8.92 -2.96 -4.25
N VAL A 21 8.00 -2.28 -4.87
CA VAL A 21 6.86 -2.87 -5.57
C VAL A 21 7.04 -2.64 -7.06
N THR A 22 7.30 -3.71 -7.80
CA THR A 22 7.41 -3.68 -9.26
C THR A 22 6.12 -4.19 -9.86
N ILE A 23 5.48 -3.38 -10.71
CA ILE A 23 4.27 -3.75 -11.45
C ILE A 23 4.62 -3.82 -12.91
N ASN A 24 4.41 -4.97 -13.53
CA ASN A 24 4.60 -5.20 -14.95
C ASN A 24 3.26 -5.24 -15.68
N GLU A 25 3.28 -4.78 -16.93
CA GLU A 25 2.14 -4.66 -17.83
C GLU A 25 2.10 -5.79 -18.86
N ASP A 26 0.89 -6.11 -19.30
CA ASP A 26 0.67 -6.91 -20.50
C ASP A 26 0.82 -6.04 -21.77
N GLU A 27 0.68 -6.65 -22.93
CA GLU A 27 0.77 -5.97 -24.24
C GLU A 27 -0.31 -4.89 -24.46
N LYS A 28 -1.32 -4.83 -23.58
CA LYS A 28 -2.41 -3.85 -23.59
C LYS A 28 -2.23 -2.76 -22.54
N GLY A 29 -1.10 -2.71 -21.85
CA GLY A 29 -0.83 -1.75 -20.79
C GLY A 29 -1.58 -2.02 -19.47
N ARG A 30 -2.13 -3.22 -19.28
CA ARG A 30 -2.84 -3.57 -18.04
C ARG A 30 -1.90 -4.22 -17.04
N PRO A 31 -2.03 -3.96 -15.74
CA PRO A 31 -1.22 -4.60 -14.72
C PRO A 31 -1.45 -6.13 -14.76
N PHE A 32 -0.36 -6.86 -14.85
CA PHE A 32 -0.37 -8.29 -15.14
C PHE A 32 0.38 -9.12 -14.10
N GLU A 33 1.46 -8.57 -13.55
CA GLU A 33 2.18 -9.20 -12.44
C GLU A 33 2.81 -8.15 -11.52
N ILE A 34 2.98 -8.52 -10.26
CA ILE A 34 3.57 -7.69 -9.23
C ILE A 34 4.67 -8.45 -8.49
N PHE A 35 5.78 -7.77 -8.20
CA PHE A 35 6.85 -8.25 -7.35
C PHE A 35 7.00 -7.32 -6.15
N CYS A 36 7.09 -7.90 -4.96
CA CYS A 36 7.17 -7.18 -3.70
C CYS A 36 8.45 -7.61 -2.98
N ASN A 37 9.47 -6.74 -3.00
CA ASN A 37 10.79 -7.04 -2.45
C ASN A 37 11.14 -6.07 -1.33
N MET A 38 11.56 -6.61 -0.17
CA MET A 38 12.13 -5.79 0.89
C MET A 38 13.57 -5.40 0.54
N GLY A 39 13.97 -4.18 0.92
CA GLY A 39 15.33 -3.70 0.70
C GLY A 39 16.41 -4.46 1.51
N LYS A 40 15.97 -5.32 2.44
CA LYS A 40 16.86 -6.25 3.19
C LYS A 40 16.52 -7.66 2.76
N ALA A 41 17.55 -8.46 2.51
CA ALA A 41 17.37 -9.86 2.14
C ALA A 41 16.93 -10.71 3.34
N GLY A 42 15.99 -11.63 3.09
CA GLY A 42 15.50 -12.58 4.08
C GLY A 42 14.47 -11.99 5.06
N GLY A 43 14.10 -12.79 6.05
CA GLY A 43 13.14 -12.43 7.09
C GLY A 43 11.69 -12.79 6.75
N CYS A 44 10.84 -12.77 7.79
CA CYS A 44 9.41 -13.07 7.64
C CYS A 44 8.71 -12.05 6.73
N GLU A 45 9.10 -10.80 6.81
CA GLU A 45 8.54 -9.71 6.00
C GLU A 45 8.77 -9.94 4.51
N GLY A 46 9.98 -10.38 4.13
CA GLY A 46 10.33 -10.67 2.74
C GLY A 46 9.48 -11.82 2.18
N SER A 47 9.39 -12.94 2.91
CA SER A 47 8.61 -14.11 2.49
C SER A 47 7.12 -13.82 2.40
N GLN A 48 6.56 -13.07 3.36
CA GLN A 48 5.14 -12.69 3.34
C GLN A 48 4.83 -11.76 2.16
N ASN A 49 5.66 -10.76 1.92
CA ASN A 49 5.47 -9.84 0.79
C ASN A 49 5.61 -10.56 -0.56
N GLU A 50 6.55 -11.49 -0.69
CA GLU A 50 6.67 -12.34 -1.88
C GLU A 50 5.42 -13.20 -2.09
N ALA A 51 4.89 -13.83 -1.03
CA ALA A 51 3.66 -14.62 -1.11
C ALA A 51 2.46 -13.76 -1.55
N VAL A 52 2.28 -12.56 -0.95
CA VAL A 52 1.24 -11.61 -1.33
C VAL A 52 1.40 -11.21 -2.80
N GLY A 53 2.60 -10.84 -3.26
CA GLY A 53 2.86 -10.47 -4.64
C GLY A 53 2.53 -11.59 -5.63
N ARG A 54 2.87 -12.83 -5.30
CA ARG A 54 2.54 -14.01 -6.11
C ARG A 54 1.03 -14.23 -6.23
N LEU A 55 0.28 -14.09 -5.13
CA LEU A 55 -1.18 -14.23 -5.11
C LEU A 55 -1.87 -13.12 -5.90
N ILE A 56 -1.42 -11.87 -5.76
CA ILE A 56 -1.91 -10.74 -6.55
C ILE A 56 -1.66 -10.99 -8.05
N SER A 57 -0.45 -11.40 -8.41
CA SER A 57 -0.10 -11.73 -9.79
C SER A 57 -0.98 -12.84 -10.36
N GLN A 58 -1.27 -13.86 -9.57
CA GLN A 58 -2.17 -14.94 -9.95
C GLN A 58 -3.61 -14.44 -10.16
N ALA A 59 -4.10 -13.59 -9.25
CA ALA A 59 -5.43 -12.99 -9.33
C ALA A 59 -5.59 -12.13 -10.59
N MET A 60 -4.62 -11.23 -10.87
CA MET A 60 -4.64 -10.38 -12.07
C MET A 60 -4.60 -11.22 -13.35
N ARG A 61 -3.76 -12.26 -13.43
CA ARG A 61 -3.72 -13.18 -14.58
C ARG A 61 -4.99 -14.00 -14.75
N SER A 62 -5.74 -14.22 -13.66
CA SER A 62 -7.05 -14.89 -13.70
C SER A 62 -8.19 -13.92 -14.06
N GLY A 63 -7.88 -12.67 -14.39
CA GLY A 63 -8.87 -11.67 -14.81
C GLY A 63 -9.59 -10.96 -13.67
N ILE A 64 -9.11 -11.10 -12.43
CA ILE A 64 -9.65 -10.33 -11.30
C ILE A 64 -9.21 -8.88 -11.46
N ASP A 65 -10.20 -7.99 -11.36
CA ASP A 65 -9.98 -6.55 -11.44
C ASP A 65 -9.04 -6.06 -10.32
N PRO A 66 -7.97 -5.28 -10.65
CA PRO A 66 -7.06 -4.72 -9.66
C PRO A 66 -7.74 -3.94 -8.54
N GLN A 67 -8.85 -3.24 -8.83
CA GLN A 67 -9.62 -2.51 -7.82
C GLN A 67 -10.22 -3.44 -6.76
N SER A 68 -10.65 -4.64 -7.16
CA SER A 68 -11.12 -5.66 -6.21
C SER A 68 -10.00 -6.16 -5.30
N ILE A 69 -8.77 -6.29 -5.82
CA ILE A 69 -7.59 -6.69 -5.06
C ILE A 69 -7.21 -5.57 -4.07
N ILE A 70 -7.17 -4.32 -4.53
CA ILE A 70 -6.87 -3.14 -3.71
C ILE A 70 -7.81 -3.09 -2.49
N LYS A 71 -9.11 -3.24 -2.71
CA LYS A 71 -10.13 -3.24 -1.63
C LYS A 71 -9.88 -4.28 -0.55
N GLN A 72 -9.28 -5.43 -0.91
CA GLN A 72 -8.97 -6.47 0.07
C GLN A 72 -7.72 -6.16 0.92
N LEU A 73 -6.79 -5.38 0.38
CA LEU A 73 -5.49 -5.14 0.99
C LEU A 73 -5.39 -3.81 1.72
N VAL A 74 -6.10 -2.77 1.22
CA VAL A 74 -6.04 -1.43 1.79
C VAL A 74 -6.50 -1.44 3.24
N GLY A 75 -5.69 -0.81 4.10
CA GLY A 75 -5.97 -0.65 5.53
C GLY A 75 -5.85 -1.92 6.37
N ILE A 76 -5.33 -3.04 5.85
CA ILE A 76 -4.86 -4.13 6.71
C ILE A 76 -3.75 -3.57 7.59
N ARG A 77 -3.92 -3.66 8.91
CA ARG A 77 -3.00 -3.08 9.88
C ARG A 77 -2.08 -4.14 10.48
N CYS A 78 -0.81 -3.82 10.59
CA CYS A 78 0.16 -4.57 11.41
C CYS A 78 0.41 -3.84 12.74
N ASN A 79 1.26 -4.44 13.58
CA ASN A 79 1.66 -3.87 14.87
C ASN A 79 2.71 -2.73 14.76
N LYS A 80 3.20 -2.43 13.55
CA LYS A 80 4.21 -1.40 13.29
C LYS A 80 3.83 -0.52 12.10
N PRO A 81 2.78 0.29 12.20
CA PRO A 81 2.47 1.27 11.16
C PRO A 81 3.56 2.33 11.04
N TYR A 82 3.61 3.06 9.92
CA TYR A 82 4.63 4.07 9.63
C TYR A 82 4.00 5.29 8.95
N GLY A 83 4.53 6.48 9.25
CA GLY A 83 4.18 7.74 8.59
C GLY A 83 2.96 8.47 9.20
N ILE A 84 2.63 9.63 8.62
CA ILE A 84 1.57 10.54 9.08
C ILE A 84 0.68 10.93 7.89
N GLY A 85 -0.59 11.22 8.15
CA GLY A 85 -1.50 11.77 7.17
C GLY A 85 -1.65 10.88 5.93
N ARG A 86 -1.59 11.47 4.76
CA ARG A 86 -1.76 10.77 3.48
C ARG A 86 -0.64 9.76 3.17
N GLU A 87 0.56 9.97 3.70
CA GLU A 87 1.69 9.06 3.53
C GLU A 87 1.73 7.92 4.55
N LYS A 88 0.75 7.87 5.44
CA LYS A 88 0.66 6.81 6.45
C LYS A 88 0.50 5.44 5.80
N VAL A 89 1.36 4.52 6.18
CA VAL A 89 1.34 3.12 5.78
C VAL A 89 1.07 2.26 7.00
N VAL A 90 -0.05 1.56 7.02
CA VAL A 90 -0.47 0.79 8.21
C VAL A 90 0.04 -0.64 8.21
N SER A 91 0.54 -1.14 7.06
CA SER A 91 1.25 -2.43 6.92
C SER A 91 1.88 -2.56 5.54
N CYS A 92 2.65 -3.64 5.30
CA CYS A 92 3.16 -3.96 3.96
C CYS A 92 2.04 -4.27 2.94
N PRO A 93 0.98 -5.05 3.26
CA PRO A 93 -0.17 -5.20 2.37
C PRO A 93 -0.86 -3.88 2.00
N ASP A 94 -1.03 -2.97 2.96
CA ASP A 94 -1.56 -1.63 2.71
C ASP A 94 -0.65 -0.80 1.78
N ALA A 95 0.66 -0.90 1.98
CA ALA A 95 1.65 -0.28 1.09
C ALA A 95 1.54 -0.78 -0.35
N ILE A 96 1.43 -2.10 -0.53
CA ILE A 96 1.26 -2.73 -1.84
C ILE A 96 -0.03 -2.24 -2.51
N ALA A 97 -1.14 -2.19 -1.75
CA ALA A 97 -2.42 -1.69 -2.25
C ALA A 97 -2.34 -0.24 -2.72
N LYS A 98 -1.65 0.64 -1.97
CA LYS A 98 -1.46 2.04 -2.33
C LYS A 98 -0.65 2.22 -3.61
N VAL A 99 0.43 1.45 -3.76
CA VAL A 99 1.23 1.47 -5.00
C VAL A 99 0.42 0.96 -6.18
N LEU A 100 -0.37 -0.10 -6.02
CA LEU A 100 -1.22 -0.62 -7.09
C LEU A 100 -2.33 0.37 -7.45
N LEU A 101 -2.89 1.07 -6.46
CA LEU A 101 -3.90 2.10 -6.66
C LEU A 101 -3.33 3.30 -7.43
N GLU A 102 -2.17 3.82 -7.02
CA GLU A 102 -1.47 4.90 -7.71
C GLU A 102 -1.16 4.51 -9.16
N TYR A 103 -0.66 3.29 -9.36
CA TYR A 103 -0.38 2.76 -10.68
C TYR A 103 -1.64 2.73 -11.57
N THR A 104 -2.74 2.19 -11.07
CA THR A 104 -4.00 2.11 -11.84
C THR A 104 -4.60 3.48 -12.08
N ALA A 105 -4.44 4.46 -11.18
CA ALA A 105 -4.87 5.85 -11.36
C ALA A 105 -4.12 6.52 -12.50
N ILE A 106 -2.78 6.45 -12.52
CA ILE A 106 -1.95 7.03 -13.58
C ILE A 106 -2.32 6.48 -14.95
N HIS A 107 -2.63 5.18 -15.04
CA HIS A 107 -2.96 4.52 -16.31
C HIS A 107 -4.44 4.70 -16.72
N SER A 108 -5.30 5.16 -15.81
CA SER A 108 -6.71 5.47 -16.08
C SER A 108 -6.98 6.96 -16.35
N GLU A 109 -5.96 7.82 -16.34
CA GLU A 109 -6.09 9.26 -16.63
C GLU A 109 -6.65 9.59 -18.03
N MET A 110 -6.88 8.58 -18.87
CA MET A 110 -7.68 8.74 -20.08
C MET A 110 -9.19 8.59 -19.86
N GLU A 111 -9.63 8.13 -18.70
CA GLU A 111 -11.07 7.95 -18.38
C GLU A 111 -11.34 8.21 -16.89
N THR A 112 -11.38 9.41 -16.38
CA THR A 112 -12.25 9.69 -15.24
C THR A 112 -11.74 10.59 -14.13
N MET A 113 -12.49 11.63 -13.93
CA MET A 113 -12.64 12.47 -12.73
C MET A 113 -13.21 11.71 -11.51
N ASP A 114 -13.69 10.48 -11.67
CA ASP A 114 -14.39 9.73 -10.60
C ASP A 114 -13.44 8.95 -9.65
N LEU A 115 -12.21 8.69 -10.06
CA LEU A 115 -11.30 7.87 -9.26
C LEU A 115 -10.71 8.63 -8.07
N ASN A 116 -10.52 9.95 -8.19
CA ASN A 116 -10.08 10.79 -7.07
C ASN A 116 -11.14 10.85 -5.97
N LEU A 117 -12.41 10.86 -6.34
CA LEU A 117 -13.53 10.82 -5.39
C LEU A 117 -13.62 9.46 -4.68
N ALA A 118 -13.37 8.36 -5.40
CA ALA A 118 -13.33 7.02 -4.81
C ALA A 118 -12.12 6.82 -3.88
N LEU A 119 -10.98 7.43 -4.19
CA LEU A 119 -9.80 7.44 -3.34
C LEU A 119 -10.02 8.26 -2.07
N GLU A 120 -10.60 9.45 -2.20
CA GLU A 120 -10.94 10.31 -1.07
C GLU A 120 -11.99 9.64 -0.17
N THR A 121 -13.04 9.05 -0.71
CA THR A 121 -14.05 8.32 0.08
C THR A 121 -13.50 7.05 0.73
N ALA A 122 -12.59 6.31 0.08
CA ALA A 122 -11.96 5.13 0.69
C ALA A 122 -10.95 5.50 1.80
N LEU A 123 -10.32 6.68 1.72
CA LEU A 123 -9.42 7.21 2.74
C LEU A 123 -10.19 7.93 3.86
N GLU A 124 -11.27 8.63 3.55
CA GLU A 124 -12.12 9.34 4.51
C GLU A 124 -13.03 8.41 5.32
N SER A 125 -13.40 7.25 4.79
CA SER A 125 -14.25 6.27 5.50
C SER A 125 -13.54 5.53 6.63
N ARG A 126 -12.21 5.73 6.82
CA ARG A 126 -11.48 5.21 7.97
C ARG A 126 -11.03 6.37 8.84
N PRO A 127 -11.47 6.40 10.11
CA PRO A 127 -11.06 7.45 11.02
C PRO A 127 -9.52 7.49 11.05
N ALA A 128 -8.96 8.67 10.78
CA ALA A 128 -7.63 8.99 11.24
C ALA A 128 -7.57 8.53 12.70
N PHE A 129 -6.45 7.95 13.15
CA PHE A 129 -6.35 7.53 14.55
C PHE A 129 -6.29 8.79 15.42
N PRO A 130 -7.42 9.23 16.00
CA PRO A 130 -7.40 10.41 16.84
C PRO A 130 -6.66 10.05 18.12
N CYS A 131 -5.84 10.98 18.58
CA CYS A 131 -5.27 10.92 19.91
C CYS A 131 -6.39 10.78 20.96
N PRO A 132 -6.33 9.79 21.87
CA PRO A 132 -7.38 9.59 22.86
C PRO A 132 -7.54 10.78 23.81
N ASP A 133 -6.48 11.59 24.00
CA ASP A 133 -6.47 12.70 24.94
C ASP A 133 -6.95 14.02 24.32
N CYS A 134 -6.63 14.30 23.06
CA CYS A 134 -6.92 15.59 22.43
C CYS A 134 -7.63 15.51 21.08
N GLY A 135 -7.87 14.30 20.53
CA GLY A 135 -8.54 14.11 19.25
C GLY A 135 -7.72 14.43 18.00
N CYS A 136 -6.47 14.90 18.15
CA CYS A 136 -5.60 15.23 17.03
C CYS A 136 -4.96 13.98 16.39
N GLU A 137 -4.45 14.12 15.19
CA GLU A 137 -3.82 13.01 14.47
C GLU A 137 -2.54 12.54 15.15
N LEU A 138 -2.38 11.22 15.32
CA LEU A 138 -1.18 10.61 15.89
C LEU A 138 -0.15 10.33 14.83
N GLU A 139 1.11 10.69 15.10
CA GLU A 139 2.26 10.20 14.35
C GLU A 139 2.56 8.75 14.74
N VAL A 140 2.80 7.92 13.74
CA VAL A 140 3.16 6.52 13.97
C VAL A 140 4.53 6.23 13.37
N ALA A 141 5.52 6.01 14.23
CA ALA A 141 6.88 5.69 13.84
C ALA A 141 7.45 4.61 14.77
N GLU A 142 8.18 3.66 14.18
CA GLU A 142 8.92 2.61 14.90
C GLU A 142 8.09 1.80 15.91
N GLY A 143 6.78 1.63 15.64
CA GLY A 143 5.88 0.92 16.52
C GLY A 143 5.29 1.75 17.65
N CYS A 144 5.61 3.05 17.73
CA CYS A 144 5.05 3.99 18.69
C CYS A 144 4.07 4.94 18.03
N GLU A 145 2.97 5.26 18.73
CA GLU A 145 2.00 6.30 18.39
C GLU A 145 2.28 7.53 19.26
N LYS A 146 2.55 8.68 18.64
CA LYS A 146 2.85 9.93 19.37
C LYS A 146 1.95 11.07 18.92
N CYS A 147 1.45 11.85 19.87
CA CYS A 147 0.75 13.08 19.60
C CYS A 147 1.68 14.27 19.82
N HIS A 148 1.90 15.07 18.78
CA HIS A 148 2.75 16.27 18.88
C HIS A 148 2.09 17.44 19.61
N LEU A 149 0.73 17.42 19.77
CA LEU A 149 0.00 18.51 20.42
C LEU A 149 -0.10 18.34 21.93
N CYS A 150 -0.41 17.14 22.41
CA CYS A 150 -0.61 16.90 23.85
C CYS A 150 0.50 16.05 24.49
N GLY A 151 1.45 15.53 23.70
CA GLY A 151 2.53 14.68 24.19
C GLY A 151 2.12 13.24 24.47
N TYR A 152 0.89 12.83 24.15
CA TYR A 152 0.49 11.42 24.27
C TYR A 152 1.45 10.51 23.49
N SER A 153 1.88 9.41 24.11
CA SER A 153 2.75 8.41 23.50
C SER A 153 2.35 7.02 23.94
N ARG A 154 2.19 6.11 22.97
CA ARG A 154 1.92 4.70 23.19
C ARG A 154 2.81 3.87 22.29
N CYS A 155 3.62 2.98 22.89
CA CYS A 155 4.39 1.97 22.20
C CYS A 155 3.77 0.59 22.47
N GLY A 156 3.65 -0.24 21.46
CA GLY A 156 3.14 -1.61 21.55
C GLY A 156 4.24 -2.65 21.67
#